data_6db0234e62f8bb28461f7a6853671d85
#
_entry.id   6db0234e62f8bb28461f7a6853671d85
#
_cell.length_a   1.000
_cell.length_b   1.000
_cell.length_c   1.000
_cell.angle_alpha   90.00
_cell.angle_beta   90.00
_cell.angle_gamma   90.00
#
_symmetry.space_group_name_H-M   'P 1'
#
loop_
_entity.id
_entity.type
_entity.pdbx_description
1 polymer ?
#
loop_
_entity_poly.entity_id
_entity_poly.type
_entity_poly.pdbx_seq_one_letter_code
_entity_poly.pdbx_strand_id
1 'polypeptide(L)'
;MNQFSRFVLVGIFNTLLGYCVIFSCMYLANMSPETSNVAGYAVGLVASYLLNRNYTFNSKQSRPGEMFRFLIVFIVAYASNFAMLLFLIHSINLHAGLSQVLAGVVYVAASYLMNKYYVFKAPRVS
;
A
#
# COMPACT_ATOMS: atom_id res chain seq x y z
N MET A 1 17.10 7.48 12.49
CA MET A 1 15.72 7.44 11.99
C MET A 1 15.00 6.30 12.66
N ASN A 2 13.83 6.57 13.19
CA ASN A 2 13.11 5.52 13.89
C ASN A 2 12.38 4.60 12.91
N GLN A 3 11.84 3.52 13.45
CA GLN A 3 11.21 2.50 12.63
C GLN A 3 10.00 3.04 11.85
N PHE A 4 9.20 3.89 12.50
CA PHE A 4 8.04 4.43 11.80
C PHE A 4 8.44 5.32 10.63
N SER A 5 9.48 6.14 10.82
CA SER A 5 9.97 6.99 9.72
C SER A 5 10.47 6.15 8.55
N ARG A 6 11.16 5.06 8.84
CA ARG A 6 11.59 4.14 7.78
C ARG A 6 10.41 3.55 7.05
N PHE A 7 9.37 3.18 7.80
CA PHE A 7 8.17 2.62 7.21
C PHE A 7 7.51 3.64 6.27
N VAL A 8 7.43 4.90 6.70
CA VAL A 8 6.83 5.95 5.87
C VAL A 8 7.61 6.15 4.58
N LEU A 9 8.95 6.18 4.67
CA LEU A 9 9.77 6.34 3.48
C LEU A 9 9.59 5.19 2.50
N VAL A 10 9.56 3.96 3.02
CA VAL A 10 9.32 2.79 2.17
C VAL A 10 7.93 2.89 1.54
N GLY A 11 6.94 3.36 2.31
CA GLY A 11 5.58 3.52 1.79
C GLY A 11 5.51 4.53 0.66
N ILE A 12 6.23 5.65 0.77
CA ILE A 12 6.26 6.64 -0.29
C ILE A 12 6.87 6.02 -1.55
N PHE A 13 8.00 5.34 -1.40
CA PHE A 13 8.65 4.69 -2.53
C PHE A 13 7.71 3.68 -3.19
N ASN A 14 7.06 2.86 -2.39
CA ASN A 14 6.16 1.83 -2.91
C ASN A 14 4.95 2.43 -3.61
N THR A 15 4.44 3.55 -3.09
CA THR A 15 3.31 4.23 -3.72
C THR A 15 3.69 4.73 -5.10
N LEU A 16 4.86 5.36 -5.21
CA LEU A 16 5.34 5.83 -6.51
C LEU A 16 5.58 4.69 -7.47
N LEU A 17 6.21 3.63 -6.99
CA LEU A 17 6.44 2.44 -7.80
C LEU A 17 5.14 1.83 -8.29
N GLY A 18 4.17 1.72 -7.39
CA GLY A 18 2.87 1.15 -7.72
C GLY A 18 2.17 1.95 -8.81
N TYR A 19 2.14 3.27 -8.68
CA TYR A 19 1.52 4.10 -9.70
C TYR A 19 2.26 4.00 -11.02
N CYS A 20 3.58 3.94 -11.01
CA CYS A 20 4.33 3.75 -12.25
C CYS A 20 3.90 2.47 -12.95
N VAL A 21 3.78 1.38 -12.21
CA VAL A 21 3.35 0.11 -12.79
C VAL A 21 1.92 0.21 -13.29
N ILE A 22 1.01 0.75 -12.48
CA ILE A 22 -0.40 0.86 -12.86
C ILE A 22 -0.57 1.65 -14.14
N PHE A 23 0.02 2.85 -14.21
CA PHE A 23 -0.17 3.68 -15.39
C PHE A 23 0.55 3.13 -16.61
N SER A 24 1.70 2.49 -16.42
CA SER A 24 2.35 1.82 -17.53
C SER A 24 1.50 0.69 -18.08
N CYS A 25 0.90 -0.11 -17.21
CA CYS A 25 0.02 -1.19 -17.65
C CYS A 25 -1.20 -0.64 -18.39
N MET A 26 -1.81 0.42 -17.87
CA MET A 26 -3.02 0.97 -18.48
C MET A 26 -2.74 1.62 -19.82
N TYR A 27 -1.71 2.44 -19.88
CA TYR A 27 -1.53 3.31 -21.05
C TYR A 27 -0.49 2.84 -22.04
N LEU A 28 0.43 1.98 -21.63
CA LEU A 28 1.43 1.43 -22.56
C LEU A 28 1.09 0.01 -22.98
N ALA A 29 0.51 -0.80 -22.08
CA ALA A 29 0.18 -2.18 -22.37
C ALA A 29 -1.32 -2.38 -22.65
N ASN A 30 -2.11 -1.32 -22.58
CA ASN A 30 -3.55 -1.37 -22.84
C ASN A 30 -4.30 -2.37 -21.97
N MET A 31 -3.87 -2.51 -20.72
CA MET A 31 -4.53 -3.41 -19.78
C MET A 31 -5.71 -2.68 -19.12
N SER A 32 -6.66 -3.46 -18.61
CA SER A 32 -7.80 -2.89 -17.92
C SER A 32 -7.34 -2.19 -16.64
N PRO A 33 -8.12 -1.21 -16.14
CA PRO A 33 -7.77 -0.56 -14.87
C PRO A 33 -7.66 -1.55 -13.72
N GLU A 34 -8.56 -2.52 -13.66
CA GLU A 34 -8.56 -3.49 -12.56
C GLU A 34 -7.31 -4.37 -12.60
N THR A 35 -6.98 -4.90 -13.78
CA THR A 35 -5.79 -5.73 -13.91
C THR A 35 -4.52 -4.93 -13.65
N SER A 36 -4.49 -3.68 -14.12
CA SER A 36 -3.35 -2.81 -13.88
C SER A 36 -3.18 -2.52 -12.39
N ASN A 37 -4.28 -2.31 -11.69
CA ASN A 37 -4.26 -2.07 -10.25
C ASN A 37 -3.69 -3.28 -9.53
N VAL A 38 -4.15 -4.49 -9.87
CA VAL A 38 -3.63 -5.71 -9.25
C VAL A 38 -2.13 -5.83 -9.50
N ALA A 39 -1.70 -5.59 -10.75
CA ALA A 39 -0.27 -5.70 -11.08
C ALA A 39 0.56 -4.71 -10.27
N GLY A 40 0.10 -3.47 -10.17
CA GLY A 40 0.82 -2.44 -9.43
C GLY A 40 0.96 -2.77 -7.96
N TYR A 41 -0.13 -3.22 -7.35
CA TYR A 41 -0.09 -3.55 -5.93
C TYR A 41 0.66 -4.85 -5.67
N ALA A 42 0.66 -5.79 -6.62
CA ALA A 42 1.47 -7.00 -6.48
C ALA A 42 2.96 -6.65 -6.47
N VAL A 43 3.39 -5.80 -7.40
CA VAL A 43 4.78 -5.35 -7.43
C VAL A 43 5.10 -4.57 -6.16
N GLY A 44 4.20 -3.68 -5.77
CA GLY A 44 4.38 -2.90 -4.54
C GLY A 44 4.48 -3.78 -3.31
N LEU A 45 3.68 -4.83 -3.25
CA LEU A 45 3.72 -5.74 -2.10
C LEU A 45 5.06 -6.45 -2.01
N VAL A 46 5.57 -6.96 -3.13
CA VAL A 46 6.86 -7.65 -3.12
C VAL A 46 7.97 -6.68 -2.69
N ALA A 47 7.97 -5.47 -3.28
CA ALA A 47 8.97 -4.47 -2.91
C ALA A 47 8.82 -4.08 -1.45
N SER A 48 7.60 -3.89 -0.99
CA SER A 48 7.34 -3.52 0.40
C SER A 48 7.80 -4.60 1.36
N TYR A 49 7.51 -5.86 1.02
CA TYR A 49 7.95 -6.96 1.86
C TYR A 49 9.46 -6.99 2.00
N LEU A 50 10.17 -6.90 0.87
CA LEU A 50 11.63 -6.98 0.89
C LEU A 50 12.24 -5.78 1.61
N LEU A 51 11.75 -4.58 1.33
CA LEU A 51 12.30 -3.39 1.95
C LEU A 51 11.99 -3.33 3.44
N ASN A 52 10.78 -3.67 3.83
CA ASN A 52 10.45 -3.63 5.24
C ASN A 52 11.15 -4.73 6.01
N ARG A 53 11.31 -5.90 5.41
CA ARG A 53 12.03 -6.97 6.07
C ARG A 53 13.48 -6.58 6.32
N ASN A 54 14.12 -5.97 5.33
CA ASN A 54 15.55 -5.69 5.40
C ASN A 54 15.89 -4.32 5.95
N TYR A 55 14.97 -3.37 5.88
CA TYR A 55 15.26 -1.99 6.27
C TYR A 55 14.44 -1.57 7.49
N THR A 56 13.12 -1.75 7.43
CA THR A 56 12.25 -1.23 8.48
C THR A 56 12.27 -2.12 9.72
N PHE A 57 12.00 -3.41 9.53
CA PHE A 57 11.80 -4.32 10.67
C PHE A 57 13.07 -5.02 11.12
N ASN A 58 14.18 -4.75 10.47
CA ASN A 58 15.47 -5.28 10.89
C ASN A 58 16.14 -4.38 11.92
N SER A 59 15.43 -3.34 12.38
CA SER A 59 15.97 -2.45 13.38
C SER A 59 15.78 -3.07 14.77
N LYS A 60 16.50 -2.51 15.74
CA LYS A 60 16.34 -2.96 17.12
C LYS A 60 14.98 -2.67 17.69
N GLN A 61 14.22 -1.81 17.03
CA GLN A 61 12.87 -1.45 17.47
C GLN A 61 11.82 -2.44 17.01
N SER A 62 12.18 -3.37 16.15
CA SER A 62 11.22 -4.34 15.64
C SER A 62 10.71 -5.23 16.76
N ARG A 63 9.42 -5.48 16.73
CA ARG A 63 8.77 -6.35 17.70
C ARG A 63 8.27 -7.62 17.02
N PRO A 64 8.22 -8.72 17.77
CA PRO A 64 7.68 -9.96 17.19
C PRO A 64 6.28 -9.73 16.63
N GLY A 65 6.02 -10.30 15.49
CA GLY A 65 4.70 -10.23 14.89
C GLY A 65 4.40 -8.97 14.09
N GLU A 66 5.29 -7.98 14.07
CA GLU A 66 5.02 -6.75 13.31
C GLU A 66 4.85 -7.02 11.82
N MET A 67 5.68 -7.89 11.27
CA MET A 67 5.57 -8.20 9.85
C MET A 67 4.23 -8.88 9.55
N PHE A 68 3.79 -9.76 10.41
CA PHE A 68 2.51 -10.43 10.22
C PHE A 68 1.37 -9.42 10.27
N ARG A 69 1.40 -8.51 11.25
CA ARG A 69 0.36 -7.46 11.34
C ARG A 69 0.42 -6.54 10.13
N PHE A 70 1.63 -6.25 9.66
CA PHE A 70 1.79 -5.44 8.45
C PHE A 70 1.09 -6.08 7.27
N LEU A 71 1.25 -7.38 7.09
CA LEU A 71 0.60 -8.08 5.98
C LEU A 71 -0.91 -8.06 6.10
N ILE A 72 -1.44 -8.21 7.33
CA ILE A 72 -2.88 -8.12 7.54
C ILE A 72 -3.39 -6.74 7.16
N VAL A 73 -2.69 -5.69 7.58
CA VAL A 73 -3.06 -4.32 7.25
C VAL A 73 -3.03 -4.12 5.74
N PHE A 74 -2.01 -4.67 5.07
CA PHE A 74 -1.95 -4.55 3.62
C PHE A 74 -3.19 -5.15 2.97
N ILE A 75 -3.58 -6.35 3.40
CA ILE A 75 -4.73 -7.02 2.80
C ILE A 75 -6.00 -6.19 2.98
N VAL A 76 -6.23 -5.67 4.19
CA VAL A 76 -7.41 -4.85 4.47
C VAL A 76 -7.38 -3.55 3.68
N ALA A 77 -6.24 -2.88 3.68
CA ALA A 77 -6.11 -1.60 2.97
C ALA A 77 -6.26 -1.81 1.47
N TYR A 78 -5.69 -2.89 0.95
CA TYR A 78 -5.80 -3.17 -0.47
C TYR A 78 -7.25 -3.50 -0.86
N ALA A 79 -7.95 -4.27 -0.04
CA ALA A 79 -9.35 -4.56 -0.31
C ALA A 79 -10.16 -3.27 -0.38
N SER A 80 -9.88 -2.31 0.51
CA SER A 80 -10.55 -1.00 0.47
C SER A 80 -10.23 -0.25 -0.81
N ASN A 81 -8.97 -0.31 -1.25
CA ASN A 81 -8.56 0.33 -2.50
C ASN A 81 -9.31 -0.27 -3.69
N PHE A 82 -9.34 -1.58 -3.77
CA PHE A 82 -9.95 -2.24 -4.91
C PHE A 82 -11.46 -2.01 -4.95
N ALA A 83 -12.10 -2.07 -3.79
CA ALA A 83 -13.54 -1.79 -3.71
C ALA A 83 -13.83 -0.37 -4.16
N MET A 84 -13.02 0.60 -3.73
CA MET A 84 -13.21 1.99 -4.15
C MET A 84 -12.99 2.14 -5.64
N LEU A 85 -11.96 1.46 -6.19
CA LEU A 85 -11.69 1.52 -7.62
C LEU A 85 -12.89 1.03 -8.43
N LEU A 86 -13.45 -0.12 -8.05
CA LEU A 86 -14.60 -0.67 -8.75
C LEU A 86 -15.80 0.26 -8.64
N PHE A 87 -16.02 0.83 -7.47
CA PHE A 87 -17.13 1.76 -7.28
C PHE A 87 -17.00 2.99 -8.17
N LEU A 88 -15.80 3.58 -8.21
CA LEU A 88 -15.60 4.80 -9.00
C LEU A 88 -15.74 4.54 -10.48
N ILE A 89 -15.21 3.42 -10.96
CA ILE A 89 -15.27 3.13 -12.39
C ILE A 89 -16.64 2.67 -12.82
N HIS A 90 -17.26 1.77 -12.08
CA HIS A 90 -18.47 1.09 -12.55
C HIS A 90 -19.77 1.72 -12.06
N SER A 91 -19.76 2.40 -10.92
CA SER A 91 -20.97 3.03 -10.40
C SER A 91 -21.05 4.51 -10.71
N ILE A 92 -19.92 5.21 -10.68
CA ILE A 92 -19.88 6.65 -10.94
C ILE A 92 -19.40 6.95 -12.36
N ASN A 93 -18.77 5.96 -13.01
CA ASN A 93 -18.21 6.10 -14.35
C ASN A 93 -17.12 7.17 -14.40
N LEU A 94 -16.30 7.22 -13.36
CA LEU A 94 -15.23 8.18 -13.28
C LEU A 94 -14.09 7.73 -14.20
N HIS A 95 -13.30 8.70 -14.69
CA HIS A 95 -12.14 8.43 -15.51
C HIS A 95 -11.20 7.44 -14.81
N ALA A 96 -10.69 6.47 -15.56
CA ALA A 96 -9.92 5.38 -14.98
C ALA A 96 -8.67 5.86 -14.24
N GLY A 97 -7.92 6.78 -14.85
CA GLY A 97 -6.71 7.28 -14.21
C GLY A 97 -7.00 7.99 -12.90
N LEU A 98 -8.03 8.84 -12.90
CA LEU A 98 -8.43 9.54 -11.70
C LEU A 98 -8.94 8.58 -10.65
N SER A 99 -9.65 7.53 -11.06
CA SER A 99 -10.13 6.51 -10.14
C SER A 99 -8.98 5.80 -9.44
N GLN A 100 -7.89 5.51 -10.17
CA GLN A 100 -6.70 4.91 -9.57
C GLN A 100 -6.11 5.81 -8.49
N VAL A 101 -6.01 7.11 -8.78
CA VAL A 101 -5.44 8.04 -7.81
C VAL A 101 -6.32 8.12 -6.56
N LEU A 102 -7.63 8.26 -6.73
CA LEU A 102 -8.53 8.36 -5.59
C LEU A 102 -8.56 7.07 -4.77
N ALA A 103 -8.57 5.92 -5.45
CA ALA A 103 -8.51 4.64 -4.75
C ALA A 103 -7.19 4.51 -3.99
N GLY A 104 -6.11 5.03 -4.57
CA GLY A 104 -4.82 5.04 -3.89
C GLY A 104 -4.81 5.90 -2.65
N VAL A 105 -5.52 7.03 -2.67
CA VAL A 105 -5.65 7.87 -1.49
C VAL A 105 -6.34 7.09 -0.36
N VAL A 106 -7.39 6.34 -0.70
CA VAL A 106 -8.08 5.51 0.29
C VAL A 106 -7.12 4.47 0.87
N TYR A 107 -6.32 3.84 0.01
CA TYR A 107 -5.34 2.86 0.46
C TYR A 107 -4.33 3.49 1.42
N VAL A 108 -3.78 4.64 1.03
CA VAL A 108 -2.75 5.29 1.85
C VAL A 108 -3.33 5.71 3.19
N ALA A 109 -4.53 6.29 3.20
CA ALA A 109 -5.15 6.72 4.44
C ALA A 109 -5.42 5.53 5.35
N ALA A 110 -6.02 4.48 4.81
CA ALA A 110 -6.33 3.28 5.60
C ALA A 110 -5.04 2.63 6.11
N SER A 111 -4.05 2.50 5.25
CA SER A 111 -2.78 1.89 5.60
C SER A 111 -2.07 2.69 6.69
N TYR A 112 -2.04 4.03 6.54
CA TYR A 112 -1.38 4.87 7.53
C TYR A 112 -2.04 4.75 8.89
N LEU A 113 -3.36 4.86 8.94
CA LEU A 113 -4.06 4.81 10.21
C LEU A 113 -3.90 3.46 10.89
N MET A 114 -4.04 2.38 10.12
CA MET A 114 -3.92 1.05 10.69
C MET A 114 -2.49 0.76 11.14
N ASN A 115 -1.50 1.19 10.38
CA ASN A 115 -0.12 0.97 10.80
C ASN A 115 0.22 1.78 12.04
N LYS A 116 -0.27 3.02 12.12
CA LYS A 116 -0.01 3.85 13.26
C LYS A 116 -0.62 3.28 14.54
N TYR A 117 -1.84 2.79 14.46
CA TYR A 117 -2.57 2.38 15.66
C TYR A 117 -2.58 0.88 15.90
N TYR A 118 -2.15 0.08 14.96
CA TYR A 118 -2.16 -1.37 15.10
C TYR A 118 -0.77 -1.98 15.04
N VAL A 119 0.00 -1.65 14.00
CA VAL A 119 1.32 -2.25 13.82
C VAL A 119 2.37 -1.56 14.67
N PHE A 120 2.44 -0.22 14.58
CA PHE A 120 3.48 0.56 15.24
C PHE A 120 2.93 1.35 16.41
N LYS A 121 1.97 0.76 17.10
CA LYS A 121 1.43 1.38 18.29
C LYS A 121 2.55 1.77 19.25
N ALA A 122 2.32 2.83 20.02
CA ALA A 122 3.33 3.31 20.94
C ALA A 122 3.91 2.17 21.76
N PRO A 123 5.21 2.24 22.09
CA PRO A 123 5.84 1.16 22.83
C PRO A 123 5.11 0.88 24.11
N ARG A 124 4.93 -0.37 24.40
CA ARG A 124 4.40 -0.76 25.66
C ARG A 124 5.50 -0.84 26.66
N VAL A 125 5.18 -0.42 27.82
CA VAL A 125 6.06 -0.68 28.94
C VAL A 125 5.88 -2.13 29.30
N SER A 126 6.86 -2.92 29.04
CA SER A 126 6.71 -4.33 29.33
C SER A 126 8.02 -4.93 29.70
#